data_001020c3c933c3e759a7f6c7edaba7bc
#
_entry.id   001020c3c933c3e759a7f6c7edaba7bc
#
_cell.length_a   1.000
_cell.length_b   1.000
_cell.length_c   1.000
_cell.angle_alpha   90.00
_cell.angle_beta   90.00
_cell.angle_gamma   90.00
#
_symmetry.space_group_name_H-M   'P 1'
#
loop_
_entity.id
_entity.type
_entity.pdbx_description
1 polymer ?
#
loop_
_entity_poly.entity_id
_entity_poly.type
_entity_poly.pdbx_seq_one_letter_code
_entity_poly.pdbx_strand_id
1 'polypeptide(L)'
;MNKVKVLTGILLLVALIEVIAEYFRFLPLVYIFKPLISIVLMTLYWYSSPIKDFLFFLTIATSLITNVLFIPNDLNLIFIGLIVFGFHRLINIFYIIKVMKTKDFIPVILASVPFLIIFFYIFFDTDLLTKEVYYIMIIHNSLISLLGGIALSHYIMNDSSRSSWLLICVLSFVTLHFIIF
;
A
#
# COMPACT_ATOMS: atom_id res chain seq x y z
N MET A 1 -30.96 -2.95 -6.70
CA MET A 1 -29.62 -3.53 -6.61
C MET A 1 -28.78 -2.63 -5.69
N ASN A 2 -28.13 -3.19 -4.67
CA ASN A 2 -27.41 -2.38 -3.67
C ASN A 2 -26.20 -1.71 -4.35
N LYS A 3 -26.13 -0.35 -4.32
CA LYS A 3 -25.04 0.45 -4.95
C LYS A 3 -23.63 -0.06 -4.61
N VAL A 4 -23.44 -0.49 -3.36
CA VAL A 4 -22.18 -1.06 -2.87
C VAL A 4 -21.80 -2.33 -3.63
N LYS A 5 -22.75 -3.27 -3.83
CA LYS A 5 -22.49 -4.51 -4.58
C LYS A 5 -22.11 -4.24 -6.04
N VAL A 6 -22.77 -3.26 -6.67
CA VAL A 6 -22.45 -2.86 -8.05
C VAL A 6 -21.05 -2.27 -8.13
N LEU A 7 -20.71 -1.32 -7.23
CA LEU A 7 -19.40 -0.71 -7.19
C LEU A 7 -18.28 -1.72 -6.89
N THR A 8 -18.56 -2.71 -6.02
CA THR A 8 -17.62 -3.81 -5.78
C THR A 8 -17.38 -4.64 -7.05
N GLY A 9 -18.45 -4.96 -7.79
CA GLY A 9 -18.33 -5.66 -9.07
C GLY A 9 -17.53 -4.86 -10.10
N ILE A 10 -17.79 -3.55 -10.20
CA ILE A 10 -17.03 -2.64 -11.07
C ILE A 10 -15.56 -2.60 -10.65
N LEU A 11 -15.27 -2.50 -9.36
CA LEU A 11 -13.88 -2.49 -8.84
C LEU A 11 -13.12 -3.76 -9.25
N LEU A 12 -13.74 -4.93 -9.07
CA LEU A 12 -13.12 -6.20 -9.45
C LEU A 12 -12.88 -6.30 -10.96
N LEU A 13 -13.83 -5.84 -11.76
CA LEU A 13 -13.71 -5.85 -13.22
C LEU A 13 -12.60 -4.89 -13.69
N VAL A 14 -12.55 -3.68 -13.15
CA VAL A 14 -11.52 -2.69 -13.45
C VAL A 14 -10.15 -3.21 -13.06
N ALA A 15 -10.00 -3.81 -11.87
CA ALA A 15 -8.75 -4.40 -11.42
C ALA A 15 -8.31 -5.58 -12.31
N LEU A 16 -9.24 -6.43 -12.74
CA LEU A 16 -8.93 -7.54 -13.65
C LEU A 16 -8.42 -7.02 -15.01
N ILE A 17 -9.08 -6.02 -15.57
CA ILE A 17 -8.66 -5.42 -16.85
C ILE A 17 -7.28 -4.77 -16.70
N GLU A 18 -7.03 -4.08 -15.59
CA GLU A 18 -5.73 -3.45 -15.33
C GLU A 18 -4.61 -4.48 -15.25
N VAL A 19 -4.78 -5.58 -14.50
CA VAL A 19 -3.81 -6.67 -14.40
C VAL A 19 -3.51 -7.28 -15.77
N ILE A 20 -4.53 -7.50 -16.60
CA ILE A 20 -4.36 -8.02 -17.97
C ILE A 20 -3.61 -7.00 -18.83
N ALA A 21 -3.96 -5.72 -18.75
CA ALA A 21 -3.30 -4.65 -19.50
C ALA A 21 -1.81 -4.49 -19.11
N GLU A 22 -1.48 -4.61 -17.82
CA GLU A 22 -0.12 -4.57 -17.31
C GLU A 22 0.68 -5.80 -17.80
N TYR A 23 0.09 -6.99 -17.72
CA TYR A 23 0.73 -8.24 -18.20
C TYR A 23 1.09 -8.17 -19.69
N PHE A 24 0.20 -7.67 -20.53
CA PHE A 24 0.44 -7.50 -21.96
C PHE A 24 1.17 -6.19 -22.31
N ARG A 25 1.53 -5.37 -21.32
CA ARG A 25 2.18 -4.05 -21.48
C ARG A 25 1.39 -3.12 -22.42
N PHE A 26 0.05 -3.19 -22.37
CA PHE A 26 -0.81 -2.35 -23.20
C PHE A 26 -1.03 -0.99 -22.52
N LEU A 27 -0.05 -0.09 -22.65
CA LEU A 27 0.00 1.21 -21.97
C LEU A 27 -1.29 2.03 -22.04
N PRO A 28 -2.01 2.15 -23.18
CA PRO A 28 -3.26 2.94 -23.23
C PRO A 28 -4.31 2.48 -22.21
N LEU A 29 -4.46 1.19 -21.99
CA LEU A 29 -5.38 0.67 -20.98
C LEU A 29 -4.84 0.87 -19.55
N VAL A 30 -3.53 0.71 -19.34
CA VAL A 30 -2.90 0.96 -18.03
C VAL A 30 -3.12 2.40 -17.60
N TYR A 31 -2.94 3.40 -18.49
CA TYR A 31 -3.20 4.81 -18.20
C TYR A 31 -4.64 5.10 -17.76
N ILE A 32 -5.60 4.33 -18.23
CA ILE A 32 -7.02 4.51 -17.89
C ILE A 32 -7.38 3.70 -16.62
N PHE A 33 -7.07 2.42 -16.61
CA PHE A 33 -7.59 1.51 -15.59
C PHE A 33 -6.83 1.58 -14.25
N LYS A 34 -5.52 1.85 -14.26
CA LYS A 34 -4.72 1.98 -13.04
C LYS A 34 -5.19 3.14 -12.13
N PRO A 35 -5.42 4.37 -12.63
CA PRO A 35 -6.04 5.44 -11.84
C PRO A 35 -7.50 5.17 -11.48
N LEU A 36 -8.24 4.51 -12.37
CA LEU A 36 -9.66 4.23 -12.18
C LEU A 36 -9.93 3.34 -10.96
N ILE A 37 -9.03 2.40 -10.62
CA ILE A 37 -9.11 1.59 -9.40
C ILE A 37 -9.25 2.49 -8.17
N SER A 38 -8.36 3.48 -8.02
CA SER A 38 -8.38 4.39 -6.87
C SER A 38 -9.66 5.25 -6.83
N ILE A 39 -10.13 5.72 -7.98
CA ILE A 39 -11.36 6.52 -8.09
C ILE A 39 -12.59 5.69 -7.68
N VAL A 40 -12.69 4.45 -8.19
CA VAL A 40 -13.79 3.54 -7.83
C VAL A 40 -13.72 3.16 -6.36
N LEU A 41 -12.52 2.95 -5.81
CA LEU A 41 -12.31 2.68 -4.39
C LEU A 41 -12.74 3.85 -3.50
N MET A 42 -12.42 5.10 -3.86
CA MET A 42 -12.90 6.30 -3.17
C MET A 42 -14.43 6.35 -3.18
N THR A 43 -15.03 6.10 -4.34
CA THR A 43 -16.49 6.10 -4.52
C THR A 43 -17.14 4.99 -3.69
N LEU A 44 -16.56 3.79 -3.69
CA LEU A 44 -17.02 2.67 -2.89
C LEU A 44 -16.98 3.00 -1.39
N TYR A 45 -15.88 3.57 -0.92
CA TYR A 45 -15.76 4.02 0.47
C TYR A 45 -16.81 5.07 0.82
N TRP A 46 -17.05 6.03 -0.08
CA TRP A 46 -18.07 7.05 0.14
C TRP A 46 -19.46 6.48 0.37
N TYR A 47 -19.83 5.42 -0.37
CA TYR A 47 -21.16 4.79 -0.23
C TYR A 47 -21.21 3.71 0.85
N SER A 48 -20.09 3.09 1.22
CA SER A 48 -20.07 1.97 2.18
C SER A 48 -19.84 2.41 3.62
N SER A 49 -19.04 3.45 3.84
CA SER A 49 -18.70 3.90 5.20
C SER A 49 -19.68 4.95 5.72
N PRO A 50 -20.25 4.78 6.92
CA PRO A 50 -21.11 5.79 7.56
C PRO A 50 -20.30 7.02 8.03
N ILE A 51 -19.06 6.81 8.45
CA ILE A 51 -18.14 7.87 8.90
C ILE A 51 -17.07 8.06 7.85
N LYS A 52 -16.90 9.30 7.37
CA LYS A 52 -15.89 9.65 6.37
C LYS A 52 -14.61 10.09 7.07
N ASP A 53 -13.56 9.29 7.04
CA ASP A 53 -12.27 9.70 7.58
C ASP A 53 -11.42 10.36 6.48
N PHE A 54 -10.96 11.56 6.76
CA PHE A 54 -10.12 12.34 5.83
C PHE A 54 -8.79 11.64 5.54
N LEU A 55 -8.18 11.00 6.54
CA LEU A 55 -6.92 10.27 6.35
C LEU A 55 -7.08 9.11 5.35
N PHE A 56 -8.22 8.42 5.35
CA PHE A 56 -8.50 7.37 4.39
C PHE A 56 -8.57 7.90 2.95
N PHE A 57 -9.24 9.04 2.74
CA PHE A 57 -9.26 9.68 1.44
C PHE A 57 -7.88 10.12 1.00
N LEU A 58 -7.10 10.71 1.91
CA LEU A 58 -5.73 11.14 1.64
C LEU A 58 -4.84 9.94 1.26
N THR A 59 -5.02 8.80 1.92
CA THR A 59 -4.33 7.55 1.59
C THR A 59 -4.62 7.12 0.15
N ILE A 60 -5.89 7.09 -0.26
CA ILE A 60 -6.24 6.68 -1.63
C ILE A 60 -5.78 7.75 -2.65
N ALA A 61 -5.87 9.03 -2.32
CA ALA A 61 -5.40 10.11 -3.19
C ALA A 61 -3.88 10.04 -3.44
N THR A 62 -3.08 9.81 -2.40
CA THR A 62 -1.64 9.61 -2.56
C THR A 62 -1.30 8.34 -3.33
N SER A 63 -2.06 7.26 -3.15
CA SER A 63 -1.95 6.05 -3.96
C SER A 63 -2.26 6.32 -5.44
N LEU A 64 -3.32 7.09 -5.73
CA LEU A 64 -3.66 7.50 -7.10
C LEU A 64 -2.51 8.26 -7.77
N ILE A 65 -1.95 9.26 -7.09
CA ILE A 65 -0.83 10.06 -7.61
C ILE A 65 0.38 9.16 -7.88
N THR A 66 0.73 8.28 -6.95
CA THR A 66 1.85 7.33 -7.11
C THR A 66 1.64 6.42 -8.32
N ASN A 67 0.45 5.84 -8.46
CA ASN A 67 0.12 4.96 -9.58
C ASN A 67 0.27 5.68 -10.93
N VAL A 68 -0.18 6.94 -11.03
CA VAL A 68 -0.03 7.75 -12.26
C VAL A 68 1.43 8.04 -12.56
N LEU A 69 2.25 8.36 -11.54
CA LEU A 69 3.67 8.67 -11.70
C LEU A 69 4.51 7.46 -12.15
N PHE A 70 4.11 6.25 -11.81
CA PHE A 70 4.84 5.03 -12.18
C PHE A 70 4.52 4.51 -13.59
N ILE A 71 3.43 4.97 -14.25
CA ILE A 71 3.05 4.47 -15.58
C ILE A 71 4.07 4.80 -16.68
N PRO A 72 4.61 6.03 -16.78
CA PRO A 72 5.48 6.41 -17.89
C PRO A 72 6.86 5.73 -17.90
N ASN A 73 7.25 5.06 -16.82
CA ASN A 73 8.57 4.44 -16.65
C ASN A 73 9.76 5.41 -16.88
N ASP A 74 9.55 6.69 -16.56
CA ASP A 74 10.57 7.74 -16.58
C ASP A 74 11.26 7.83 -15.23
N LEU A 75 12.60 7.87 -15.19
CA LEU A 75 13.38 7.85 -13.95
C LEU A 75 13.04 9.01 -13.00
N ASN A 76 12.80 10.21 -13.53
CA ASN A 76 12.44 11.36 -12.70
C ASN A 76 11.05 11.21 -12.10
N LEU A 77 10.08 10.71 -12.90
CA LEU A 77 8.72 10.46 -12.42
C LEU A 77 8.67 9.30 -11.43
N ILE A 78 9.47 8.25 -11.65
CA ILE A 78 9.63 7.16 -10.69
C ILE A 78 10.20 7.69 -9.37
N PHE A 79 11.22 8.53 -9.40
CA PHE A 79 11.81 9.11 -8.19
C PHE A 79 10.80 9.95 -7.40
N ILE A 80 10.05 10.84 -8.08
CA ILE A 80 8.97 11.61 -7.45
C ILE A 80 7.88 10.66 -6.92
N GLY A 81 7.52 9.64 -7.70
CA GLY A 81 6.55 8.62 -7.32
C GLY A 81 6.95 7.87 -6.05
N LEU A 82 8.24 7.53 -5.89
CA LEU A 82 8.77 6.92 -4.67
C LEU A 82 8.60 7.85 -3.46
N ILE A 83 8.90 9.15 -3.61
CA ILE A 83 8.69 10.10 -2.51
C ILE A 83 7.21 10.15 -2.10
N VAL A 84 6.31 10.29 -3.07
CA VAL A 84 4.85 10.31 -2.80
C VAL A 84 4.40 8.99 -2.17
N PHE A 85 4.95 7.86 -2.61
CA PHE A 85 4.65 6.55 -2.04
C PHE A 85 5.15 6.40 -0.60
N GLY A 86 6.27 7.03 -0.26
CA GLY A 86 6.73 7.14 1.14
C GLY A 86 5.71 7.88 2.01
N PHE A 87 5.20 9.03 1.54
CA PHE A 87 4.11 9.75 2.22
C PHE A 87 2.83 8.92 2.33
N HIS A 88 2.44 8.22 1.27
CA HIS A 88 1.32 7.29 1.30
C HIS A 88 1.46 6.25 2.42
N ARG A 89 2.63 5.64 2.58
CA ARG A 89 2.91 4.67 3.66
C ARG A 89 2.84 5.30 5.04
N LEU A 90 3.38 6.50 5.21
CA LEU A 90 3.28 7.24 6.48
C LEU A 90 1.82 7.50 6.86
N ILE A 91 1.01 7.99 5.93
CA ILE A 91 -0.42 8.24 6.16
C ILE A 91 -1.15 6.95 6.53
N ASN A 92 -0.84 5.84 5.85
CA ASN A 92 -1.38 4.51 6.17
C ASN A 92 -1.06 4.08 7.60
N ILE A 93 0.20 4.23 8.03
CA ILE A 93 0.64 3.91 9.39
C ILE A 93 -0.15 4.73 10.41
N PHE A 94 -0.23 6.06 10.22
CA PHE A 94 -1.02 6.94 11.09
C PHE A 94 -2.49 6.55 11.14
N TYR A 95 -3.09 6.26 9.99
CA TYR A 95 -4.47 5.83 9.90
C TYR A 95 -4.71 4.52 10.68
N ILE A 96 -3.84 3.52 10.49
CA ILE A 96 -3.97 2.23 11.18
C ILE A 96 -3.79 2.38 12.69
N ILE A 97 -2.79 3.13 13.16
CA ILE A 97 -2.58 3.40 14.59
C ILE A 97 -3.82 4.06 15.19
N LYS A 98 -4.40 5.05 14.51
CA LYS A 98 -5.63 5.74 14.93
C LYS A 98 -6.82 4.80 15.02
N VAL A 99 -7.06 3.99 13.99
CA VAL A 99 -8.22 3.09 13.89
C VAL A 99 -8.11 1.91 14.86
N MET A 100 -6.91 1.37 15.03
CA MET A 100 -6.63 0.22 15.89
C MET A 100 -6.39 0.62 17.35
N LYS A 101 -6.28 1.93 17.64
CA LYS A 101 -6.01 2.45 18.99
C LYS A 101 -4.80 1.79 19.65
N THR A 102 -3.73 1.63 18.88
CA THR A 102 -2.47 1.02 19.35
C THR A 102 -1.91 1.85 20.49
N LYS A 103 -1.77 1.24 21.67
CA LYS A 103 -1.27 1.90 22.89
C LYS A 103 0.17 1.51 23.20
N ASP A 104 0.52 0.25 22.96
CA ASP A 104 1.83 -0.29 23.27
C ASP A 104 2.68 -0.43 22.02
N PHE A 105 3.81 0.28 22.00
CA PHE A 105 4.73 0.25 20.88
C PHE A 105 5.82 -0.81 21.00
N ILE A 106 6.06 -1.34 22.20
CA ILE A 106 7.08 -2.39 22.41
C ILE A 106 6.79 -3.65 21.59
N PRO A 107 5.56 -4.22 21.60
CA PRO A 107 5.22 -5.36 20.74
C PRO A 107 5.33 -5.03 19.25
N VAL A 108 5.02 -3.78 18.86
CA VAL A 108 5.14 -3.33 17.47
C VAL A 108 6.59 -3.35 17.03
N ILE A 109 7.50 -2.79 17.84
CA ILE A 109 8.94 -2.76 17.53
C ILE A 109 9.47 -4.20 17.41
N LEU A 110 9.17 -5.06 18.38
CA LEU A 110 9.60 -6.46 18.36
C LEU A 110 9.07 -7.22 17.13
N ALA A 111 7.79 -7.01 16.78
CA ALA A 111 7.18 -7.63 15.62
C ALA A 111 7.69 -7.05 14.28
N SER A 112 8.30 -5.86 14.28
CA SER A 112 8.91 -5.26 13.07
C SER A 112 10.29 -5.86 12.77
N VAL A 113 11.00 -6.39 13.75
CA VAL A 113 12.39 -6.88 13.59
C VAL A 113 12.51 -7.95 12.50
N PRO A 114 11.68 -9.01 12.44
CA PRO A 114 11.78 -10.01 11.37
C PRO A 114 11.65 -9.40 9.98
N PHE A 115 10.71 -8.47 9.79
CA PHE A 115 10.53 -7.78 8.51
C PHE A 115 11.74 -6.91 8.16
N LEU A 116 12.30 -6.17 9.13
CA LEU A 116 13.53 -5.39 8.94
C LEU A 116 14.68 -6.27 8.49
N ILE A 117 14.94 -7.38 9.18
CA ILE A 117 16.03 -8.29 8.84
C ILE A 117 15.88 -8.80 7.41
N ILE A 118 14.69 -9.27 7.03
CA ILE A 118 14.44 -9.84 5.71
C ILE A 118 14.60 -8.77 4.63
N PHE A 119 13.98 -7.59 4.79
CA PHE A 119 14.05 -6.53 3.78
C PHE A 119 15.45 -5.95 3.62
N PHE A 120 16.18 -5.76 4.71
CA PHE A 120 17.54 -5.26 4.61
C PHE A 120 18.52 -6.32 4.09
N TYR A 121 18.30 -7.61 4.40
CA TYR A 121 19.09 -8.68 3.82
C TYR A 121 18.99 -8.68 2.28
N ILE A 122 17.77 -8.67 1.73
CA ILE A 122 17.54 -8.62 0.28
C ILE A 122 18.09 -7.33 -0.31
N PHE A 123 17.87 -6.20 0.35
CA PHE A 123 18.30 -4.90 -0.11
C PHE A 123 19.83 -4.79 -0.24
N PHE A 124 20.60 -5.33 0.71
CA PHE A 124 22.06 -5.30 0.65
C PHE A 124 22.64 -6.27 -0.39
N ASP A 125 21.87 -7.26 -0.83
CA ASP A 125 22.26 -8.18 -1.90
C ASP A 125 21.99 -7.62 -3.31
N THR A 126 21.39 -6.43 -3.41
CA THR A 126 20.97 -5.80 -4.67
C THR A 126 21.92 -4.66 -5.06
N ASP A 127 22.81 -4.91 -6.04
CA ASP A 127 23.84 -3.96 -6.49
C ASP A 127 23.37 -2.87 -7.49
N LEU A 128 22.07 -2.75 -7.78
CA LEU A 128 21.57 -2.04 -8.97
C LEU A 128 21.03 -0.61 -8.72
N LEU A 129 21.22 -0.01 -7.53
CA LEU A 129 20.56 1.25 -7.19
C LEU A 129 21.49 2.46 -7.32
N THR A 130 20.96 3.55 -7.90
CA THR A 130 21.62 4.87 -7.79
C THR A 130 21.60 5.34 -6.34
N LYS A 131 22.53 6.22 -5.95
CA LYS A 131 22.65 6.70 -4.56
C LYS A 131 21.35 7.32 -4.04
N GLU A 132 20.66 8.05 -4.90
CA GLU A 132 19.41 8.73 -4.53
C GLU A 132 18.30 7.73 -4.24
N VAL A 133 18.14 6.73 -5.09
CA VAL A 133 17.17 5.65 -4.93
C VAL A 133 17.50 4.80 -3.70
N TYR A 134 18.79 4.55 -3.44
CA TYR A 134 19.26 3.79 -2.28
C TYR A 134 18.71 4.33 -0.96
N TYR A 135 18.83 5.64 -0.69
CA TYR A 135 18.30 6.24 0.56
C TYR A 135 16.79 6.17 0.66
N ILE A 136 16.08 6.39 -0.45
CA ILE A 136 14.62 6.29 -0.47
C ILE A 136 14.18 4.86 -0.15
N MET A 137 14.89 3.86 -0.65
CA MET A 137 14.57 2.46 -0.41
C MET A 137 14.79 2.03 1.03
N ILE A 138 15.82 2.54 1.71
CA ILE A 138 15.99 2.35 3.16
C ILE A 138 14.75 2.85 3.92
N ILE A 139 14.25 4.03 3.57
CA ILE A 139 13.02 4.57 4.17
C ILE A 139 11.83 3.66 3.88
N HIS A 140 11.66 3.22 2.64
CA HIS A 140 10.56 2.33 2.26
C HIS A 140 10.62 0.99 3.00
N ASN A 141 11.79 0.36 3.10
CA ASN A 141 11.98 -0.88 3.83
C ASN A 141 11.66 -0.74 5.32
N SER A 142 12.05 0.39 5.91
CA SER A 142 11.73 0.70 7.31
C SER A 142 10.22 0.90 7.52
N LEU A 143 9.56 1.65 6.63
CA LEU A 143 8.12 1.90 6.73
C LEU A 143 7.28 0.64 6.52
N ILE A 144 7.63 -0.21 5.56
CA ILE A 144 6.87 -1.45 5.32
C ILE A 144 7.10 -2.45 6.46
N SER A 145 8.30 -2.51 7.02
CA SER A 145 8.60 -3.33 8.20
C SER A 145 7.81 -2.88 9.42
N LEU A 146 7.70 -1.57 9.64
CA LEU A 146 6.87 -1.01 10.71
C LEU A 146 5.39 -1.34 10.50
N LEU A 147 4.90 -1.23 9.27
CA LEU A 147 3.53 -1.59 8.93
C LEU A 147 3.25 -3.08 9.20
N GLY A 148 4.18 -3.96 8.81
CA GLY A 148 4.14 -5.39 9.11
C GLY A 148 4.10 -5.66 10.61
N GLY A 149 4.97 -4.96 11.37
CA GLY A 149 5.04 -5.06 12.82
C GLY A 149 3.75 -4.62 13.50
N ILE A 150 3.12 -3.51 13.07
CA ILE A 150 1.83 -3.05 13.61
C ILE A 150 0.75 -4.13 13.39
N ALA A 151 0.65 -4.66 12.18
CA ALA A 151 -0.37 -5.65 11.85
C ALA A 151 -0.17 -6.96 12.62
N LEU A 152 1.07 -7.44 12.68
CA LEU A 152 1.42 -8.69 13.38
C LEU A 152 1.24 -8.55 14.89
N SER A 153 1.73 -7.48 15.51
CA SER A 153 1.57 -7.26 16.94
C SER A 153 0.09 -7.13 17.31
N HIS A 154 -0.69 -6.40 16.49
CA HIS A 154 -2.11 -6.25 16.74
C HIS A 154 -2.87 -7.58 16.60
N TYR A 155 -2.49 -8.41 15.65
CA TYR A 155 -3.06 -9.75 15.48
C TYR A 155 -2.77 -10.68 16.67
N ILE A 156 -1.52 -10.67 17.16
CA ILE A 156 -1.11 -11.50 18.30
C ILE A 156 -1.79 -11.05 19.61
N MET A 157 -1.95 -9.75 19.79
CA MET A 157 -2.50 -9.18 21.04
C MET A 157 -4.02 -9.10 21.06
N ASN A 158 -4.70 -9.17 19.92
CA ASN A 158 -6.15 -8.98 19.85
C ASN A 158 -6.79 -10.05 18.96
N ASP A 159 -7.54 -10.94 19.58
CA ASP A 159 -8.33 -11.95 18.87
C ASP A 159 -9.60 -11.31 18.31
N SER A 160 -9.47 -10.67 17.13
CA SER A 160 -10.58 -10.04 16.45
C SER A 160 -10.52 -10.22 14.93
N SER A 161 -11.67 -10.39 14.29
CA SER A 161 -11.77 -10.46 12.83
C SER A 161 -11.12 -9.25 12.14
N ARG A 162 -11.19 -8.07 12.77
CA ARG A 162 -10.56 -6.85 12.27
C ARG A 162 -9.02 -6.96 12.23
N SER A 163 -8.42 -7.55 13.26
CA SER A 163 -6.97 -7.80 13.34
C SER A 163 -6.52 -8.78 12.26
N SER A 164 -7.29 -9.85 12.04
CA SER A 164 -7.00 -10.83 10.99
C SER A 164 -7.04 -10.23 9.59
N TRP A 165 -8.07 -9.43 9.28
CA TRP A 165 -8.16 -8.73 8.00
C TRP A 165 -7.03 -7.72 7.80
N LEU A 166 -6.66 -6.97 8.85
CA LEU A 166 -5.52 -6.07 8.79
C LEU A 166 -4.23 -6.84 8.45
N LEU A 167 -3.98 -7.94 9.14
CA LEU A 167 -2.80 -8.77 8.89
C LEU A 167 -2.76 -9.29 7.44
N ILE A 168 -3.87 -9.82 6.92
CA ILE A 168 -3.96 -10.30 5.54
C ILE A 168 -3.65 -9.16 4.55
N CYS A 169 -4.26 -7.99 4.73
CA CYS A 169 -4.00 -6.84 3.86
C CYS A 169 -2.54 -6.41 3.91
N VAL A 170 -1.95 -6.30 5.10
CA VAL A 170 -0.56 -5.86 5.24
C VAL A 170 0.41 -6.90 4.71
N LEU A 171 0.17 -8.20 4.93
CA LEU A 171 1.00 -9.26 4.34
C LEU A 171 0.96 -9.21 2.80
N SER A 172 -0.19 -8.89 2.21
CA SER A 172 -0.28 -8.67 0.75
C SER A 172 0.60 -7.51 0.30
N PHE A 173 0.63 -6.39 1.04
CA PHE A 173 1.56 -5.27 0.74
C PHE A 173 3.03 -5.65 0.91
N VAL A 174 3.36 -6.42 1.95
CA VAL A 174 4.71 -6.96 2.20
C VAL A 174 5.13 -7.85 1.02
N THR A 175 4.26 -8.76 0.59
CA THR A 175 4.54 -9.66 -0.56
C THR A 175 4.74 -8.87 -1.85
N LEU A 176 3.90 -7.88 -2.13
CA LEU A 176 4.08 -7.00 -3.29
C LEU A 176 5.42 -6.26 -3.26
N HIS A 177 5.85 -5.83 -2.07
CA HIS A 177 7.15 -5.17 -1.93
C HIS A 177 8.31 -6.10 -2.27
N PHE A 178 8.23 -7.39 -1.94
CA PHE A 178 9.20 -8.41 -2.33
C PHE A 178 9.26 -8.66 -3.85
N ILE A 179 8.11 -8.56 -4.55
CA ILE A 179 8.04 -8.84 -5.99
C ILE A 179 8.63 -7.67 -6.80
N ILE A 180 8.59 -6.45 -6.28
CA ILE A 180 9.10 -5.25 -6.94
C ILE A 180 10.63 -5.15 -6.84
N PHE A 181 11.25 -5.84 -5.91
CA PHE A 181 12.70 -5.89 -5.63
C PHE A 181 13.30 -7.24 -5.91
#